data_461653d54d93fd3963ac2c5f7ebd3e5a
#
_entry.id   461653d54d93fd3963ac2c5f7ebd3e5a
#
_cell.length_a   1.000
_cell.length_b   1.000
_cell.length_c   1.000
_cell.angle_alpha   90.00
_cell.angle_beta   90.00
_cell.angle_gamma   90.00
#
_symmetry.space_group_name_H-M   'P 1'
#
loop_
_entity.id
_entity.type
_entity.pdbx_description
1 polymer ?
#
loop_
_entity_poly.entity_id
_entity_poly.type
_entity_poly.pdbx_seq_one_letter_code
_entity_poly.pdbx_strand_id
1 'polypeptide(L)' 'MNPIHFKTFDVRPLLARGEEPFAAIRARVDGLAAGQGVTIIAPFMPAPLIELLKSEGFGSSLERRTDGAWAVNFWRAGA' A
#
# COMPACT_ATOMS: atom_id res chain seq x y z
N MET A 1 4.78 21.13 9.62
CA MET A 1 4.12 19.87 9.22
C MET A 1 5.17 18.92 8.68
N ASN A 2 5.25 17.73 9.24
CA ASN A 2 6.23 16.75 8.78
C ASN A 2 5.64 15.97 7.61
N PRO A 3 6.43 15.77 6.54
CA PRO A 3 5.96 14.91 5.44
C PRO A 3 5.80 13.48 5.91
N ILE A 4 4.89 12.76 5.24
CA ILE A 4 4.73 11.34 5.48
C ILE A 4 5.89 10.61 4.81
N HIS A 5 6.53 9.71 5.56
CA HIS A 5 7.63 8.90 5.04
C HIS A 5 7.09 7.57 4.55
N PHE A 6 7.25 7.30 3.26
CA PHE A 6 6.77 6.07 2.64
C PHE A 6 7.91 5.09 2.44
N LYS A 7 7.67 3.84 2.82
CA LYS A 7 8.54 2.71 2.47
C LYS A 7 7.86 1.94 1.36
N THR A 8 8.65 1.50 0.38
CA THR A 8 8.11 0.76 -0.76
C THR A 8 8.07 -0.73 -0.46
N PHE A 9 6.95 -1.36 -0.77
CA PHE A 9 6.79 -2.80 -0.71
C PHE A 9 6.28 -3.30 -2.06
N ASP A 10 7.16 -3.94 -2.81
CA ASP A 10 6.83 -4.46 -4.14
C ASP A 10 6.33 -5.89 -3.98
N VAL A 11 5.04 -6.11 -4.28
CA VAL A 11 4.43 -7.44 -4.14
C VAL A 11 4.53 -8.27 -5.42
N ARG A 12 5.10 -7.73 -6.49
CA ARG A 12 5.23 -8.48 -7.75
C ARG A 12 6.04 -9.77 -7.59
N PRO A 13 7.15 -9.79 -6.84
CA PRO A 13 7.87 -11.05 -6.62
C PRO A 13 7.04 -12.11 -5.88
N LEU A 14 6.21 -11.70 -4.92
CA LEU A 14 5.34 -12.62 -4.21
C LEU A 14 4.32 -13.26 -5.17
N LEU A 15 3.69 -12.42 -6.00
CA LEU A 15 2.71 -12.89 -6.98
C LEU A 15 3.35 -13.81 -7.99
N ALA A 16 4.59 -13.51 -8.43
CA ALA A 16 5.30 -14.36 -9.38
C ALA A 16 5.58 -15.75 -8.82
N ARG A 17 5.71 -15.89 -7.51
CA ARG A 17 5.90 -17.18 -6.84
C ARG A 17 4.59 -17.86 -6.50
N GLY A 18 3.44 -17.28 -6.85
CA GLY A 18 2.14 -17.82 -6.51
C GLY A 18 1.73 -17.58 -5.06
N GLU A 19 2.41 -16.67 -4.37
CA GLU A 19 2.08 -16.35 -2.98
C GLU A 19 0.99 -15.27 -2.94
N GLU A 20 0.13 -15.38 -1.94
CA GLU A 20 -0.91 -14.41 -1.71
C GLU A 20 -0.32 -13.23 -0.90
N PRO A 21 -0.37 -11.98 -1.41
CA PRO A 21 0.32 -10.87 -0.75
C PRO A 21 -0.46 -10.20 0.37
N PHE A 22 -1.74 -10.52 0.54
CA PHE A 22 -2.62 -9.75 1.44
C PHE A 22 -2.10 -9.71 2.88
N ALA A 23 -1.71 -10.88 3.41
CA ALA A 23 -1.23 -10.96 4.79
C ALA A 23 0.03 -10.12 5.01
N ALA A 24 0.95 -10.12 4.03
CA ALA A 24 2.17 -9.33 4.11
C ALA A 24 1.86 -7.82 4.04
N ILE A 25 0.95 -7.43 3.16
CA ILE A 25 0.50 -6.03 3.09
C ILE A 25 -0.16 -5.63 4.39
N ARG A 26 -1.04 -6.48 4.93
CA ARG A 26 -1.75 -6.21 6.17
C ARG A 26 -0.79 -5.99 7.32
N ALA A 27 0.24 -6.81 7.43
CA ALA A 27 1.25 -6.67 8.47
C ALA A 27 1.97 -5.32 8.37
N ARG A 28 2.29 -4.89 7.15
CA ARG A 28 2.95 -3.60 6.94
C ARG A 28 2.06 -2.44 7.33
N VAL A 29 0.80 -2.49 6.93
CA VAL A 29 -0.17 -1.43 7.20
C VAL A 29 -0.46 -1.33 8.69
N ASP A 30 -0.63 -2.47 9.35
CA ASP A 30 -0.93 -2.48 10.79
C ASP A 30 0.24 -1.95 11.62
N GLY A 31 1.46 -2.07 11.11
CA GLY A 31 2.65 -1.54 11.79
C GLY A 31 2.90 -0.06 11.60
N LEU A 32 2.09 0.63 10.79
CA LEU A 32 2.31 2.05 10.53
C LEU A 32 1.96 2.90 11.74
N ALA A 33 2.86 3.80 12.09
CA ALA A 33 2.61 4.86 13.06
C ALA A 33 2.17 6.13 12.34
N ALA A 34 1.68 7.11 13.10
CA ALA A 34 1.35 8.42 12.53
C ALA A 34 2.60 9.00 11.83
N GLY A 35 2.41 9.55 10.64
CA GLY A 35 3.50 10.08 9.84
C GLY A 35 4.22 9.04 9.00
N GLN A 36 3.80 7.79 9.04
CA GLN A 36 4.37 6.71 8.25
C GLN A 36 3.38 6.23 7.20
N GLY A 37 3.92 5.79 6.07
CA GLY A 37 3.14 5.23 5.00
C GLY A 37 3.88 4.09 4.31
N VAL A 38 3.17 3.37 3.47
CA VAL A 38 3.73 2.31 2.64
C VAL A 38 3.22 2.48 1.22
N THR A 39 4.11 2.29 0.26
CA THR A 39 3.77 2.29 -1.16
C THR A 39 3.79 0.84 -1.64
N ILE A 40 2.64 0.34 -2.05
CA ILE A 40 2.50 -1.02 -2.57
C ILE A 40 2.62 -0.97 -4.08
N ILE A 41 3.56 -1.74 -4.63
CA ILE A 41 3.71 -1.86 -6.09
C ILE A 41 3.07 -3.17 -6.52
N ALA A 42 2.07 -3.08 -7.40
CA ALA A 42 1.32 -4.25 -7.88
C ALA A 42 1.16 -4.19 -9.40
N PRO A 43 1.05 -5.34 -10.10
CA PRO A 43 0.87 -5.35 -11.54
C PRO A 43 -0.55 -5.00 -12.00
N PHE A 44 -1.48 -4.85 -11.04
CA PHE A 44 -2.87 -4.48 -11.30
C PHE A 44 -3.33 -3.51 -10.23
N MET A 45 -4.44 -2.82 -10.47
CA MET A 45 -5.01 -1.91 -9.47
C MET A 45 -5.76 -2.72 -8.42
N PRO A 46 -5.31 -2.73 -7.15
CA PRO A 46 -5.90 -3.56 -6.11
C PRO A 46 -7.11 -2.87 -5.46
N ALA A 47 -8.20 -2.70 -6.24
CA ALA A 47 -9.37 -1.97 -5.78
C ALA A 47 -9.99 -2.51 -4.48
N PRO A 48 -10.18 -3.84 -4.30
CA PRO A 48 -10.75 -4.34 -3.04
C PRO A 48 -9.89 -4.00 -1.82
N LEU A 49 -8.57 -4.05 -1.97
CA LEU A 49 -7.65 -3.68 -0.88
C LEU A 49 -7.78 -2.21 -0.53
N ILE A 50 -7.85 -1.35 -1.55
CA ILE A 50 -7.99 0.09 -1.35
C ILE A 50 -9.28 0.39 -0.57
N GLU A 51 -10.39 -0.20 -1.00
CA GLU A 51 -11.67 0.02 -0.34
C GLU A 51 -11.66 -0.47 1.12
N LEU A 52 -11.06 -1.63 1.36
CA LEU A 52 -10.96 -2.18 2.71
C LEU A 52 -10.19 -1.22 3.64
N LEU A 53 -9.00 -0.79 3.22
CA LEU A 53 -8.16 0.05 4.06
C LEU A 53 -8.76 1.45 4.23
N LYS A 54 -9.42 1.97 3.22
CA LYS A 54 -10.15 3.24 3.37
C LYS A 54 -11.25 3.11 4.42
N SER A 55 -11.96 1.99 4.43
CA SER A 55 -13.02 1.77 5.42
C SER A 55 -12.47 1.69 6.85
N GLU A 56 -11.18 1.37 6.99
CA GLU A 56 -10.51 1.32 8.29
C GLU A 56 -9.85 2.65 8.67
N GLY A 57 -10.04 3.69 7.87
CA GLY A 57 -9.55 5.01 8.19
C GLY A 57 -8.18 5.35 7.64
N PHE A 58 -7.58 4.50 6.81
CA PHE A 58 -6.30 4.82 6.18
C PHE A 58 -6.50 5.80 5.03
N GLY A 59 -5.56 6.73 4.88
CA GLY A 59 -5.48 7.55 3.69
C GLY A 59 -4.88 6.75 2.54
N SER A 60 -5.24 7.06 1.31
CA SER A 60 -4.71 6.38 0.15
C SER A 60 -4.62 7.30 -1.05
N SER A 61 -3.67 7.01 -1.92
CA SER A 61 -3.57 7.63 -3.24
C SER A 61 -3.07 6.59 -4.23
N LEU A 62 -3.37 6.78 -5.50
CA LEU A 62 -3.12 5.80 -6.54
C LEU A 62 -2.34 6.47 -7.66
N GLU A 63 -1.27 5.80 -8.12
CA GLU A 63 -0.47 6.30 -9.23
C GLU A 63 -0.22 5.16 -10.22
N ARG A 64 -0.32 5.48 -11.51
CA ARG A 64 0.08 4.56 -12.55
C ARG A 64 1.56 4.76 -12.86
N ARG A 65 2.33 3.67 -12.78
CA ARG A 65 3.76 3.74 -13.05
C ARG A 65 4.03 3.68 -14.56
N THR A 66 5.19 4.18 -14.93
CA THR A 66 5.61 4.15 -16.35
C THR A 66 5.92 2.74 -16.84
N ASP A 67 6.19 1.80 -15.91
CA ASP A 67 6.42 0.39 -16.25
C ASP A 67 5.14 -0.43 -16.36
N GLY A 68 3.97 0.22 -16.29
CA GLY A 68 2.68 -0.43 -16.39
C GLY A 68 2.12 -0.97 -15.08
N ALA A 69 2.92 -0.95 -14.02
CA ALA A 69 2.45 -1.34 -12.69
C ALA A 69 1.70 -0.19 -12.02
N TRP A 70 1.09 -0.49 -10.89
CA TRP A 70 0.38 0.48 -10.07
C TRP A 70 1.11 0.67 -8.75
N ALA A 71 1.17 1.91 -8.29
CA ALA A 71 1.67 2.26 -6.98
C ALA A 71 0.51 2.77 -6.15
N VAL A 72 0.23 2.10 -5.03
CA VAL A 72 -0.82 2.53 -4.12
C VAL A 72 -0.16 2.95 -2.82
N ASN A 73 -0.36 4.18 -2.45
CA ASN A 73 0.18 4.72 -1.21
C ASN A 73 -0.89 4.62 -0.12
N PHE A 74 -0.51 4.06 1.01
CA PHE A 74 -1.36 4.05 2.20
C PHE A 74 -0.62 4.72 3.34
N TRP A 75 -1.34 5.48 4.14
CA TRP A 75 -0.75 6.10 5.33
C TRP A 75 -1.78 6.11 6.45
N ARG A 76 -1.26 6.12 7.67
CA ARG A 76 -2.14 6.25 8.83
C ARG A 76 -2.55 7.70 8.94
N ALA A 77 -3.85 7.95 8.81
CA ALA A 77 -4.38 9.30 8.96
C ALA A 77 -4.10 9.75 10.40
N GLY A 78 -3.50 10.91 10.53
CA GLY A 78 -3.18 11.44 11.82
C GLY A 78 -4.46 11.80 12.59
N ALA A 79 -4.45 11.48 13.86
CA ALA A 79 -5.51 11.89 14.75
C ALA A 79 -5.35 13.36 15.11
#